data_2d7f7b0fd4c1bd5a2dad11fa2abc1aca
#
_entry.id   2d7f7b0fd4c1bd5a2dad11fa2abc1aca
#
_cell.length_a   1.000
_cell.length_b   1.000
_cell.length_c   1.000
_cell.angle_alpha   90.00
_cell.angle_beta   90.00
_cell.angle_gamma   90.00
#
_symmetry.space_group_name_H-M   'P 1'
#
loop_
_entity.id
_entity.type
_entity.pdbx_description
1 polymer ?
#
loop_
_entity_poly.entity_id
_entity_poly.type
_entity_poly.pdbx_seq_one_letter_code
_entity_poly.pdbx_strand_id
1 'polypeptide(L)'
;MFSARFGQHLAGLGALLSAIGGPVVPKLSIAIFAVALLPLGGCMQATLSPSTDASMTPRDRQLLAHTPYAQANVPEQYLRHVVDYPRKEQPGTILVDTDARYLYYVLPEGKAIRYGVAVGEEAMAFSGVARVGRLAEWPDWVPTAEIQARLGPYPARVAGGPANPLGARGIYLYAGNKDTLYRIHGTNQPEYIGQAISSGCIRMRNEDVIDLFDRVKLNATVVVLPPGQSAQVETGTGWRG
;
A
#
# COMPACT_ATOMS: atom_id res chain seq x y z
N MET A 1 29.28 -53.74 10.42
CA MET A 1 30.29 -54.52 9.67
C MET A 1 31.26 -53.53 9.04
N PHE A 2 32.51 -53.69 9.46
CA PHE A 2 33.79 -53.25 8.88
C PHE A 2 33.97 -51.75 8.58
N SER A 3 34.78 -51.00 9.37
CA SER A 3 36.23 -51.08 9.69
C SER A 3 37.06 -50.33 8.63
N ALA A 4 37.59 -49.17 8.89
CA ALA A 4 38.87 -48.82 9.52
C ALA A 4 40.05 -48.84 8.51
N ARG A 5 40.86 -47.80 8.49
CA ARG A 5 42.32 -47.67 8.87
C ARG A 5 42.92 -46.47 8.14
N PHE A 6 43.51 -45.53 8.84
CA PHE A 6 44.87 -45.42 9.38
C PHE A 6 45.94 -45.30 8.29
N GLY A 7 46.78 -44.26 8.43
CA GLY A 7 48.09 -44.11 7.80
C GLY A 7 48.78 -42.81 8.16
N GLN A 8 49.55 -42.79 9.22
CA GLN A 8 50.55 -41.79 9.60
C GLN A 8 51.86 -42.04 8.84
N HIS A 9 52.71 -41.04 8.69
CA HIS A 9 54.19 -41.05 8.88
C HIS A 9 54.73 -39.67 8.51
N LEU A 10 55.24 -38.87 9.38
CA LEU A 10 56.55 -38.79 10.10
C LEU A 10 57.75 -38.38 9.23
N ALA A 11 58.25 -37.21 9.57
CA ALA A 11 59.64 -36.84 9.93
C ALA A 11 60.67 -36.57 8.82
N GLY A 12 61.39 -35.51 9.05
CA GLY A 12 62.67 -35.19 8.41
C GLY A 12 63.28 -33.88 8.92
N LEU A 13 64.07 -33.94 9.91
CA LEU A 13 64.95 -32.90 10.46
C LEU A 13 66.05 -32.50 9.45
N GLY A 14 66.50 -31.27 9.49
CA GLY A 14 67.72 -30.84 8.87
C GLY A 14 68.09 -29.40 9.22
N ALA A 15 69.08 -29.23 9.99
CA ALA A 15 69.57 -28.01 10.62
C ALA A 15 70.63 -27.23 9.85
N LEU A 16 70.79 -26.00 10.26
CA LEU A 16 71.96 -25.17 10.43
C LEU A 16 72.51 -24.23 9.35
N LEU A 17 72.71 -23.05 9.87
CA LEU A 17 73.82 -22.08 9.80
C LEU A 17 73.68 -20.82 9.01
N SER A 18 73.59 -19.76 9.82
CA SER A 18 74.31 -18.45 9.77
C SER A 18 74.74 -17.79 8.48
N ALA A 19 74.29 -16.56 8.34
CA ALA A 19 75.20 -15.44 7.98
C ALA A 19 74.56 -14.08 8.27
N ILE A 20 75.29 -13.22 8.80
CA ILE A 20 75.12 -11.84 9.27
C ILE A 20 74.96 -10.91 8.09
N GLY A 21 74.05 -9.99 8.15
CA GLY A 21 73.92 -8.93 7.13
C GLY A 21 72.94 -7.84 7.54
N GLY A 22 73.44 -6.67 7.79
CA GLY A 22 72.97 -5.37 8.16
C GLY A 22 71.54 -4.89 7.97
N PRO A 23 71.18 -3.80 8.63
CA PRO A 23 69.78 -3.32 8.70
C PRO A 23 69.38 -2.66 7.38
N VAL A 24 68.47 -3.30 6.66
CA VAL A 24 67.75 -2.71 5.52
C VAL A 24 66.50 -2.02 6.07
N VAL A 25 66.50 -0.70 5.97
CA VAL A 25 65.33 0.13 6.30
C VAL A 25 64.27 -0.12 5.26
N PRO A 26 63.08 -0.64 5.63
CA PRO A 26 62.00 -0.75 4.63
C PRO A 26 61.41 0.62 4.34
N LYS A 27 61.43 1.01 3.08
CA LYS A 27 60.66 2.14 2.57
C LYS A 27 59.18 1.83 2.78
N LEU A 28 58.55 2.56 3.72
CA LEU A 28 57.11 2.50 3.97
C LEU A 28 56.41 3.14 2.76
N SER A 29 55.96 2.31 1.85
CA SER A 29 55.03 2.73 0.77
C SER A 29 53.63 2.89 1.36
N ILE A 30 53.24 4.14 1.60
CA ILE A 30 51.86 4.45 2.01
C ILE A 30 50.98 4.25 0.76
N ALA A 31 50.34 3.09 0.69
CA ALA A 31 49.26 2.87 -0.27
C ALA A 31 48.03 3.66 0.21
N ILE A 32 47.76 4.79 -0.44
CA ILE A 32 46.52 5.54 -0.23
C ILE A 32 45.40 4.70 -0.84
N PHE A 33 44.66 3.96 -0.01
CA PHE A 33 43.40 3.36 -0.41
C PHE A 33 42.38 4.49 -0.55
N ALA A 34 42.14 4.93 -1.80
CA ALA A 34 40.99 5.76 -2.10
C ALA A 34 39.73 4.92 -1.92
N VAL A 35 39.09 5.06 -0.76
CA VAL A 35 37.75 4.52 -0.52
C VAL A 35 36.79 5.35 -1.37
N ALA A 36 36.41 4.81 -2.53
CA ALA A 36 35.32 5.36 -3.31
C ALA A 36 34.02 5.17 -2.53
N LEU A 37 33.58 6.22 -1.87
CA LEU A 37 32.22 6.32 -1.35
C LEU A 37 31.27 6.37 -2.54
N LEU A 38 30.72 5.20 -2.93
CA LEU A 38 29.55 5.13 -3.79
C LEU A 38 28.37 5.72 -3.02
N PRO A 39 27.67 6.73 -3.52
CA PRO A 39 26.42 7.16 -2.91
C PRO A 39 25.40 6.02 -3.14
N LEU A 40 25.07 5.31 -2.09
CA LEU A 40 23.86 4.49 -2.03
C LEU A 40 22.67 5.45 -2.13
N GLY A 41 22.28 5.76 -3.35
CA GLY A 41 21.02 6.42 -3.66
C GLY A 41 19.88 5.45 -3.32
N GLY A 42 19.62 5.24 -2.04
CA GLY A 42 18.39 4.63 -1.59
C GLY A 42 17.26 5.59 -1.95
N CYS A 43 16.39 5.17 -2.85
CA CYS A 43 15.10 5.81 -3.02
C CYS A 43 14.38 5.75 -1.67
N MET A 44 14.52 6.78 -0.85
CA MET A 44 13.66 7.00 0.31
C MET A 44 12.26 7.25 -0.25
N GLN A 45 11.45 6.20 -0.36
CA GLN A 45 10.02 6.36 -0.47
C GLN A 45 9.58 7.05 0.82
N ALA A 46 9.14 8.29 0.70
CA ALA A 46 8.61 9.01 1.84
C ALA A 46 7.33 8.31 2.30
N THR A 47 7.43 7.50 3.33
CA THR A 47 6.27 6.97 4.05
C THR A 47 5.58 8.16 4.70
N LEU A 48 4.39 8.50 4.22
CA LEU A 48 3.54 9.42 4.94
C LEU A 48 3.09 8.69 6.21
N SER A 49 3.70 9.07 7.33
CA SER A 49 3.39 8.46 8.63
C SER A 49 1.89 8.49 8.92
N PRO A 50 1.31 7.35 9.35
CA PRO A 50 -0.13 7.23 9.58
C PRO A 50 -0.66 8.04 10.76
N SER A 51 0.18 8.61 11.59
CA SER A 51 -0.18 8.95 12.97
C SER A 51 -0.65 10.36 13.23
N THR A 52 -0.51 11.27 12.30
CA THR A 52 -0.97 12.65 12.50
C THR A 52 -1.49 13.19 11.19
N ASP A 53 -2.63 12.65 10.77
CA ASP A 53 -3.32 13.25 9.66
C ASP A 53 -3.83 14.61 10.05
N ALA A 54 -3.20 15.65 9.49
CA ALA A 54 -3.65 17.02 9.61
C ALA A 54 -5.12 17.17 9.13
N SER A 55 -5.59 16.20 8.34
CA SER A 55 -6.96 16.12 7.82
C SER A 55 -7.99 15.62 8.86
N MET A 56 -7.58 14.95 9.94
CA MET A 56 -8.53 14.45 10.94
C MET A 56 -9.10 15.56 11.80
N THR A 57 -10.43 15.67 11.81
CA THR A 57 -11.14 16.56 12.75
C THR A 57 -11.02 16.03 14.19
N PRO A 58 -11.29 16.85 15.23
CA PRO A 58 -11.38 16.36 16.60
C PRO A 58 -12.40 15.22 16.77
N ARG A 59 -13.53 15.28 16.02
CA ARG A 59 -14.55 14.23 16.00
C ARG A 59 -13.99 12.92 15.42
N ASP A 60 -13.24 12.97 14.34
CA ASP A 60 -12.62 11.78 13.73
C ASP A 60 -11.67 11.11 14.71
N ARG A 61 -10.78 11.89 15.33
CA ARG A 61 -9.86 11.37 16.36
C ARG A 61 -10.59 10.72 17.53
N GLN A 62 -11.65 11.35 18.03
CA GLN A 62 -12.45 10.78 19.13
C GLN A 62 -13.11 9.47 18.72
N LEU A 63 -13.74 9.39 17.55
CA LEU A 63 -14.44 8.19 17.09
C LEU A 63 -13.47 7.05 16.79
N LEU A 64 -12.31 7.34 16.18
CA LEU A 64 -11.31 6.32 15.83
C LEU A 64 -10.49 5.85 17.04
N ALA A 65 -10.37 6.65 18.10
CA ALA A 65 -9.75 6.23 19.36
C ALA A 65 -10.55 5.15 20.12
N HIS A 66 -11.85 5.02 19.82
CA HIS A 66 -12.77 4.12 20.54
C HIS A 66 -13.54 3.22 19.57
N THR A 67 -12.81 2.57 18.65
CA THR A 67 -13.42 1.64 17.71
C THR A 67 -13.85 0.35 18.41
N PRO A 68 -15.03 -0.23 18.04
CA PRO A 68 -15.50 -1.50 18.61
C PRO A 68 -14.82 -2.72 17.97
N TYR A 69 -13.87 -2.53 17.09
CA TYR A 69 -13.10 -3.57 16.41
C TYR A 69 -11.62 -3.49 16.78
N ALA A 70 -10.93 -4.62 16.70
CA ALA A 70 -9.50 -4.68 16.96
C ALA A 70 -8.72 -3.88 15.90
N GLN A 71 -7.61 -3.27 16.32
CA GLN A 71 -6.66 -2.71 15.38
C GLN A 71 -6.08 -3.83 14.52
N ALA A 72 -6.25 -3.73 13.21
CA ALA A 72 -5.71 -4.71 12.28
C ALA A 72 -4.25 -4.40 11.94
N ASN A 73 -3.45 -5.44 11.89
CA ASN A 73 -2.10 -5.35 11.32
C ASN A 73 -2.21 -5.44 9.80
N VAL A 74 -2.42 -4.30 9.15
CA VAL A 74 -2.44 -4.22 7.68
C VAL A 74 -1.01 -4.38 7.16
N PRO A 75 -0.75 -5.30 6.21
CA PRO A 75 0.58 -5.47 5.63
C PRO A 75 1.15 -4.15 5.10
N GLU A 76 2.45 -3.91 5.32
CA GLU A 76 3.13 -2.64 4.99
C GLU A 76 2.92 -2.21 3.54
N GLN A 77 2.89 -3.15 2.61
CA GLN A 77 2.63 -2.87 1.20
C GLN A 77 1.28 -2.17 0.93
N TYR A 78 0.29 -2.37 1.80
CA TYR A 78 -1.03 -1.74 1.71
C TYR A 78 -1.18 -0.47 2.54
N LEU A 79 -0.12 -0.03 3.19
CA LEU A 79 -0.10 1.29 3.82
C LEU A 79 -0.03 2.38 2.74
N ARG A 80 -0.42 3.59 3.10
CA ARG A 80 -0.42 4.75 2.22
C ARG A 80 1.00 5.21 1.90
N HIS A 81 1.32 5.37 0.61
CA HIS A 81 2.61 5.86 0.12
C HIS A 81 2.46 6.83 -1.04
N VAL A 82 3.39 7.78 -1.17
CA VAL A 82 3.58 8.51 -2.42
C VAL A 82 4.46 7.67 -3.32
N VAL A 83 4.00 7.44 -4.55
CA VAL A 83 4.67 6.61 -5.54
C VAL A 83 4.86 7.35 -6.86
N ASP A 84 5.79 6.88 -7.69
CA ASP A 84 5.87 7.29 -9.08
C ASP A 84 4.63 6.79 -9.83
N TYR A 85 4.08 7.65 -10.70
CA TYR A 85 2.88 7.35 -11.45
C TYR A 85 3.11 7.62 -12.94
N PRO A 86 3.56 6.62 -13.70
CA PRO A 86 3.97 6.81 -15.11
C PRO A 86 2.79 6.91 -16.09
N ARG A 87 1.56 6.89 -15.60
CA ARG A 87 0.34 6.99 -16.42
C ARG A 87 -0.02 8.44 -16.72
N LYS A 88 -1.05 8.64 -17.56
CA LYS A 88 -1.39 9.95 -18.13
C LYS A 88 -2.69 10.57 -17.57
N GLU A 89 -3.29 9.95 -16.56
CA GLU A 89 -4.48 10.51 -15.93
C GLU A 89 -4.15 11.87 -15.31
N GLN A 90 -5.11 12.79 -15.39
CA GLN A 90 -4.94 14.15 -14.88
C GLN A 90 -4.86 14.18 -13.35
N PRO A 91 -4.08 15.08 -12.74
CA PRO A 91 -4.09 15.30 -11.31
C PRO A 91 -5.50 15.50 -10.76
N GLY A 92 -5.80 14.86 -9.63
CA GLY A 92 -7.13 14.82 -9.03
C GLY A 92 -8.00 13.64 -9.48
N THR A 93 -7.54 12.84 -10.46
CA THR A 93 -8.20 11.59 -10.84
C THR A 93 -7.96 10.53 -9.77
N ILE A 94 -8.97 9.71 -9.51
CA ILE A 94 -8.85 8.48 -8.74
C ILE A 94 -8.78 7.30 -9.73
N LEU A 95 -7.77 6.46 -9.59
CA LEU A 95 -7.68 5.19 -10.31
C LEU A 95 -7.74 4.04 -9.32
N VAL A 96 -8.62 3.07 -9.55
CA VAL A 96 -8.73 1.85 -8.73
C VAL A 96 -8.25 0.67 -9.56
N ASP A 97 -7.22 0.02 -9.07
CA ASP A 97 -6.69 -1.24 -9.57
C ASP A 97 -7.22 -2.38 -8.69
N THR A 98 -8.24 -3.06 -9.17
CA THR A 98 -8.91 -4.11 -8.41
C THR A 98 -8.06 -5.38 -8.30
N ASP A 99 -7.18 -5.66 -9.26
CA ASP A 99 -6.32 -6.83 -9.24
C ASP A 99 -5.18 -6.66 -8.23
N ALA A 100 -4.55 -5.48 -8.23
CA ALA A 100 -3.46 -5.17 -7.30
C ALA A 100 -3.94 -4.78 -5.89
N ARG A 101 -5.23 -4.52 -5.70
CA ARG A 101 -5.83 -4.05 -4.43
C ARG A 101 -5.31 -2.68 -4.01
N TYR A 102 -5.16 -1.77 -4.98
CA TYR A 102 -4.73 -0.41 -4.75
C TYR A 102 -5.69 0.63 -5.32
N LEU A 103 -5.72 1.77 -4.66
CA LEU A 103 -6.31 3.00 -5.17
C LEU A 103 -5.22 4.05 -5.27
N TYR A 104 -5.20 4.78 -6.39
CA TYR A 104 -4.25 5.86 -6.65
C TYR A 104 -4.99 7.18 -6.76
N TYR A 105 -4.60 8.17 -5.97
CA TYR A 105 -5.00 9.55 -6.17
C TYR A 105 -3.88 10.27 -6.92
N VAL A 106 -4.15 10.67 -8.15
CA VAL A 106 -3.15 11.24 -9.06
C VAL A 106 -2.74 12.64 -8.60
N LEU A 107 -1.45 12.84 -8.44
CA LEU A 107 -0.81 14.10 -8.10
C LEU A 107 -0.15 14.72 -9.34
N PRO A 108 0.26 16.02 -9.29
CA PRO A 108 1.15 16.59 -10.29
C PRO A 108 2.50 15.85 -10.36
N GLU A 109 3.30 16.17 -11.39
CA GLU A 109 4.70 15.74 -11.54
C GLU A 109 4.88 14.21 -11.63
N GLY A 110 3.91 13.50 -12.19
CA GLY A 110 4.00 12.06 -12.36
C GLY A 110 4.06 11.28 -11.05
N LYS A 111 3.37 11.76 -10.03
CA LYS A 111 3.23 11.10 -8.72
C LYS A 111 1.78 10.71 -8.46
N ALA A 112 1.58 9.81 -7.53
CA ALA A 112 0.28 9.52 -6.94
C ALA A 112 0.42 9.15 -5.47
N ILE A 113 -0.66 9.33 -4.71
CA ILE A 113 -0.80 8.69 -3.41
C ILE A 113 -1.45 7.33 -3.65
N ARG A 114 -0.77 6.27 -3.25
CA ARG A 114 -1.27 4.90 -3.32
C ARG A 114 -1.84 4.50 -1.96
N TYR A 115 -3.04 3.96 -1.95
CA TYR A 115 -3.72 3.42 -0.78
C TYR A 115 -4.03 1.95 -0.99
N GLY A 116 -3.86 1.12 0.02
CA GLY A 116 -4.37 -0.25 0.01
C GLY A 116 -5.88 -0.27 0.17
N VAL A 117 -6.55 -1.15 -0.57
CA VAL A 117 -8.01 -1.27 -0.55
C VAL A 117 -8.45 -2.73 -0.44
N ALA A 118 -9.65 -2.96 0.08
CA ALA A 118 -10.39 -4.18 -0.19
C ALA A 118 -11.43 -3.90 -1.27
N VAL A 119 -11.59 -4.84 -2.20
CA VAL A 119 -12.44 -4.68 -3.37
C VAL A 119 -13.56 -5.72 -3.41
N GLY A 120 -14.51 -5.57 -4.32
CA GLY A 120 -15.53 -6.56 -4.59
C GLY A 120 -14.94 -7.85 -5.16
N GLU A 121 -15.62 -8.96 -4.93
CA GLU A 121 -15.40 -10.15 -5.73
C GLU A 121 -15.61 -9.84 -7.21
N GLU A 122 -14.87 -10.51 -8.10
CA GLU A 122 -14.82 -10.17 -9.54
C GLU A 122 -16.19 -10.01 -10.18
N ALA A 123 -17.12 -10.91 -9.86
CA ALA A 123 -18.48 -10.90 -10.40
C ALA A 123 -19.35 -9.72 -9.92
N MET A 124 -18.90 -8.98 -8.91
CA MET A 124 -19.66 -7.88 -8.29
C MET A 124 -18.95 -6.53 -8.40
N ALA A 125 -17.74 -6.51 -8.97
CA ALA A 125 -16.94 -5.30 -9.07
C ALA A 125 -17.47 -4.39 -10.20
N PHE A 126 -17.69 -3.12 -9.88
CA PHE A 126 -17.87 -2.10 -10.92
C PHE A 126 -16.54 -1.88 -11.66
N SER A 127 -16.59 -1.77 -12.97
CA SER A 127 -15.48 -1.34 -13.79
C SER A 127 -15.92 -0.27 -14.79
N GLY A 128 -15.01 0.64 -15.14
CA GLY A 128 -15.28 1.73 -16.06
C GLY A 128 -15.00 3.10 -15.46
N VAL A 129 -15.57 4.12 -16.08
CA VAL A 129 -15.38 5.51 -15.68
C VAL A 129 -16.64 6.02 -14.95
N ALA A 130 -16.41 6.59 -13.79
CA ALA A 130 -17.43 7.25 -12.97
C ALA A 130 -16.95 8.65 -12.57
N ARG A 131 -17.79 9.39 -11.88
CA ARG A 131 -17.42 10.65 -11.22
C ARG A 131 -17.84 10.64 -9.76
N VAL A 132 -17.17 11.44 -8.95
CA VAL A 132 -17.60 11.69 -7.58
C VAL A 132 -18.86 12.55 -7.60
N GLY A 133 -19.99 11.98 -7.24
CA GLY A 133 -21.28 12.67 -7.26
C GLY A 133 -21.71 13.20 -5.90
N ARG A 134 -21.30 12.55 -4.81
CA ARG A 134 -21.61 12.95 -3.44
C ARG A 134 -20.49 12.56 -2.47
N LEU A 135 -20.30 13.39 -1.46
CA LEU A 135 -19.35 13.17 -0.36
C LEU A 135 -20.15 13.17 0.96
N ALA A 136 -19.81 12.27 1.89
CA ALA A 136 -20.46 12.20 3.18
C ALA A 136 -19.48 11.79 4.28
N GLU A 137 -19.53 12.51 5.39
CA GLU A 137 -18.78 12.18 6.61
C GLU A 137 -19.64 11.28 7.51
N TRP A 138 -19.04 10.23 8.03
CA TRP A 138 -19.69 9.27 8.92
C TRP A 138 -21.12 8.93 8.46
N PRO A 139 -21.28 8.45 7.21
CA PRO A 139 -22.61 8.23 6.63
C PRO A 139 -23.36 7.12 7.35
N ASP A 140 -24.67 7.26 7.39
CA ASP A 140 -25.53 6.13 7.73
C ASP A 140 -25.45 5.05 6.66
N TRP A 141 -25.49 3.80 7.07
CA TRP A 141 -25.56 2.68 6.15
C TRP A 141 -26.98 2.10 6.12
N VAL A 142 -27.50 2.01 4.92
CA VAL A 142 -28.78 1.34 4.63
C VAL A 142 -28.44 0.18 3.68
N PRO A 143 -28.54 -1.07 4.13
CA PRO A 143 -28.27 -2.23 3.29
C PRO A 143 -29.24 -2.28 2.11
N THR A 144 -28.70 -2.55 0.91
CA THR A 144 -29.54 -2.77 -0.28
C THR A 144 -30.32 -4.10 -0.16
N ALA A 145 -31.41 -4.23 -0.90
CA ALA A 145 -32.16 -5.49 -0.95
C ALA A 145 -31.28 -6.69 -1.34
N GLU A 146 -30.32 -6.46 -2.23
CA GLU A 146 -29.33 -7.48 -2.65
C GLU A 146 -28.41 -7.89 -1.49
N ILE A 147 -27.90 -6.94 -0.72
CA ILE A 147 -27.10 -7.21 0.48
C ILE A 147 -27.90 -8.01 1.50
N GLN A 148 -29.15 -7.62 1.75
CA GLN A 148 -30.02 -8.36 2.68
C GLN A 148 -30.32 -9.78 2.19
N ALA A 149 -30.57 -9.96 0.89
CA ALA A 149 -30.82 -11.29 0.32
C ALA A 149 -29.61 -12.21 0.43
N ARG A 150 -28.40 -11.67 0.32
CA ARG A 150 -27.16 -12.45 0.30
C ARG A 150 -26.58 -12.74 1.68
N LEU A 151 -26.60 -11.76 2.56
CA LEU A 151 -25.94 -11.83 3.87
C LEU A 151 -26.90 -12.05 5.05
N GLY A 152 -28.21 -12.11 4.78
CA GLY A 152 -29.22 -12.28 5.81
C GLY A 152 -29.76 -10.96 6.38
N PRO A 153 -30.61 -11.02 7.43
CA PRO A 153 -31.29 -9.85 7.95
C PRO A 153 -30.31 -8.92 8.67
N TYR A 154 -30.15 -7.73 8.12
CA TYR A 154 -29.49 -6.62 8.78
C TYR A 154 -30.51 -5.62 9.33
N PRO A 155 -30.15 -4.76 10.30
CA PRO A 155 -30.94 -3.61 10.65
C PRO A 155 -31.28 -2.77 9.42
N ALA A 156 -32.47 -2.22 9.35
CA ALA A 156 -32.89 -1.36 8.22
C ALA A 156 -31.96 -0.17 8.01
N ARG A 157 -31.28 0.27 9.08
CA ARG A 157 -30.29 1.35 9.06
C ARG A 157 -29.29 1.14 10.19
N VAL A 158 -28.02 1.41 9.90
CA VAL A 158 -26.95 1.53 10.90
C VAL A 158 -26.48 2.98 10.90
N ALA A 159 -26.57 3.63 12.04
CA ALA A 159 -26.15 5.03 12.19
C ALA A 159 -24.65 5.20 11.92
N GLY A 160 -24.26 6.38 11.45
CA GLY A 160 -22.87 6.73 11.21
C GLY A 160 -22.03 6.66 12.47
N GLY A 161 -20.86 6.02 12.37
CA GLY A 161 -19.95 5.81 13.49
C GLY A 161 -18.97 4.68 13.25
N PRO A 162 -18.06 4.38 14.20
CA PRO A 162 -16.98 3.40 13.99
C PRO A 162 -17.49 1.96 13.83
N ALA A 163 -18.68 1.62 14.31
CA ALA A 163 -19.30 0.30 14.09
C ALA A 163 -19.96 0.15 12.71
N ASN A 164 -20.11 1.26 11.97
CA ASN A 164 -20.81 1.27 10.69
C ASN A 164 -19.91 0.70 9.58
N PRO A 165 -20.41 -0.20 8.71
CA PRO A 165 -19.64 -0.77 7.61
C PRO A 165 -19.05 0.25 6.63
N LEU A 166 -19.66 1.46 6.49
CA LEU A 166 -19.13 2.51 5.62
C LEU A 166 -17.99 3.32 6.26
N GLY A 167 -17.71 3.12 7.55
CA GLY A 167 -16.64 3.80 8.25
C GLY A 167 -16.76 5.33 8.25
N ALA A 168 -15.60 5.99 8.23
CA ALA A 168 -15.50 7.43 8.48
C ALA A 168 -15.99 8.31 7.33
N ARG A 169 -15.90 7.87 6.08
CA ARG A 169 -16.25 8.64 4.88
C ARG A 169 -16.89 7.76 3.82
N GLY A 170 -17.78 8.37 3.03
CA GLY A 170 -18.34 7.77 1.84
C GLY A 170 -18.19 8.70 0.64
N ILE A 171 -17.56 8.21 -0.42
CA ILE A 171 -17.39 8.86 -1.72
C ILE A 171 -18.28 8.10 -2.71
N TYR A 172 -19.35 8.72 -3.15
CA TYR A 172 -20.40 8.08 -3.95
C TYR A 172 -20.13 8.27 -5.44
N LEU A 173 -20.14 7.18 -6.19
CA LEU A 173 -19.78 7.15 -7.60
C LEU A 173 -21.02 7.22 -8.50
N TYR A 174 -20.97 8.09 -9.50
CA TYR A 174 -22.06 8.35 -10.45
C TYR A 174 -21.57 8.10 -11.89
N ALA A 175 -22.38 7.43 -12.68
CA ALA A 175 -22.22 7.34 -14.13
C ALA A 175 -23.23 8.30 -14.78
N GLY A 176 -22.74 9.38 -15.39
CA GLY A 176 -23.61 10.49 -15.77
C GLY A 176 -24.34 11.05 -14.53
N ASN A 177 -25.68 11.09 -14.58
CA ASN A 177 -26.51 11.55 -13.45
C ASN A 177 -27.06 10.40 -12.58
N LYS A 178 -26.72 9.16 -12.90
CA LYS A 178 -27.20 7.97 -12.19
C LYS A 178 -26.22 7.56 -11.10
N ASP A 179 -26.70 7.39 -9.87
CA ASP A 179 -25.97 6.74 -8.79
C ASP A 179 -25.69 5.29 -9.17
N THR A 180 -24.43 4.90 -9.21
CA THR A 180 -24.01 3.54 -9.57
C THR A 180 -24.24 2.54 -8.44
N LEU A 181 -24.58 3.01 -7.26
CA LEU A 181 -24.59 2.25 -6.02
C LEU A 181 -23.20 1.75 -5.55
N TYR A 182 -22.13 2.07 -6.26
CA TYR A 182 -20.77 1.83 -5.85
C TYR A 182 -20.22 3.02 -5.07
N ARG A 183 -19.36 2.70 -4.10
CA ARG A 183 -18.79 3.65 -3.16
C ARG A 183 -17.31 3.35 -2.97
N ILE A 184 -16.54 4.40 -2.71
CA ILE A 184 -15.25 4.32 -2.03
C ILE A 184 -15.53 4.78 -0.59
N HIS A 185 -15.22 3.95 0.41
CA HIS A 185 -15.62 4.25 1.78
C HIS A 185 -14.65 3.66 2.81
N GLY A 186 -14.75 4.09 4.04
CA GLY A 186 -14.02 3.51 5.16
C GLY A 186 -14.50 2.09 5.51
N THR A 187 -14.03 1.55 6.61
CA THR A 187 -14.46 0.21 7.04
C THR A 187 -14.39 0.07 8.56
N ASN A 188 -15.23 -0.80 9.10
CA ASN A 188 -15.13 -1.34 10.45
C ASN A 188 -14.43 -2.70 10.49
N GLN A 189 -13.87 -3.15 9.36
CA GLN A 189 -13.17 -4.42 9.17
C GLN A 189 -11.83 -4.20 8.45
N PRO A 190 -10.87 -3.46 9.06
CA PRO A 190 -9.61 -3.10 8.41
C PRO A 190 -8.70 -4.30 8.11
N GLU A 191 -8.93 -5.46 8.73
CA GLU A 191 -8.21 -6.71 8.49
C GLU A 191 -8.36 -7.26 7.07
N TYR A 192 -9.35 -6.79 6.34
CA TYR A 192 -9.59 -7.22 4.96
C TYR A 192 -8.92 -6.35 3.90
N ILE A 193 -8.21 -5.29 4.27
CA ILE A 193 -7.45 -4.48 3.31
C ILE A 193 -6.42 -5.37 2.60
N GLY A 194 -6.40 -5.30 1.27
CA GLY A 194 -5.60 -6.16 0.40
C GLY A 194 -6.36 -7.39 -0.13
N GLN A 195 -7.65 -7.56 0.20
CA GLN A 195 -8.44 -8.72 -0.19
C GLN A 195 -9.61 -8.37 -1.13
N ALA A 196 -10.14 -9.39 -1.83
CA ALA A 196 -11.34 -9.30 -2.66
C ALA A 196 -12.50 -10.00 -1.93
N ILE A 197 -13.24 -9.25 -1.13
CA ILE A 197 -14.29 -9.81 -0.25
C ILE A 197 -15.55 -8.93 -0.15
N SER A 198 -15.56 -7.77 -0.84
CA SER A 198 -16.69 -6.87 -0.72
C SER A 198 -17.80 -7.21 -1.70
N SER A 199 -18.98 -6.62 -1.48
CA SER A 199 -20.13 -6.69 -2.40
C SER A 199 -20.01 -5.75 -3.59
N GLY A 200 -18.77 -5.36 -3.96
CA GLY A 200 -18.50 -4.48 -5.10
C GLY A 200 -17.91 -3.12 -4.72
N CYS A 201 -18.20 -2.59 -3.52
CA CYS A 201 -17.64 -1.31 -3.07
C CYS A 201 -16.14 -1.42 -2.75
N ILE A 202 -15.45 -0.30 -2.85
CA ILE A 202 -14.02 -0.16 -2.56
C ILE A 202 -13.89 0.28 -1.09
N ARG A 203 -13.30 -0.58 -0.24
CA ARG A 203 -13.11 -0.32 1.18
C ARG A 203 -11.70 0.16 1.44
N MET A 204 -11.56 1.19 2.25
CA MET A 204 -10.29 1.77 2.70
C MET A 204 -10.19 1.72 4.21
N ARG A 205 -8.99 1.81 4.76
CA ARG A 205 -8.83 2.15 6.17
C ARG A 205 -9.50 3.51 6.45
N ASN A 206 -10.00 3.70 7.65
CA ASN A 206 -10.68 4.96 8.00
C ASN A 206 -9.75 6.17 7.89
N GLU A 207 -8.50 6.04 8.30
CA GLU A 207 -7.48 7.09 8.20
C GLU A 207 -7.19 7.46 6.74
N ASP A 208 -7.20 6.46 5.85
CA ASP A 208 -6.88 6.64 4.44
C ASP A 208 -8.04 7.25 3.67
N VAL A 209 -9.27 6.86 3.97
CA VAL A 209 -10.44 7.47 3.31
C VAL A 209 -10.67 8.91 3.79
N ILE A 210 -10.29 9.27 5.02
CA ILE A 210 -10.30 10.66 5.49
C ILE A 210 -9.32 11.49 4.67
N ASP A 211 -8.08 11.04 4.52
CA ASP A 211 -7.06 11.72 3.71
C ASP A 211 -7.48 11.87 2.25
N LEU A 212 -8.04 10.81 1.64
CA LEU A 212 -8.54 10.87 0.26
C LEU A 212 -9.72 11.84 0.13
N PHE A 213 -10.65 11.82 1.08
CA PHE A 213 -11.86 12.65 1.09
C PHE A 213 -11.54 14.15 1.08
N ASP A 214 -10.54 14.57 1.84
CA ASP A 214 -10.12 15.97 1.92
C ASP A 214 -9.44 16.48 0.64
N ARG A 215 -8.91 15.55 -0.17
CA ARG A 215 -8.27 15.87 -1.46
C ARG A 215 -9.26 15.90 -2.61
N VAL A 216 -10.28 15.06 -2.54
CA VAL A 216 -11.22 14.79 -3.64
C VAL A 216 -12.23 15.91 -3.77
N LYS A 217 -12.51 16.31 -5.00
CA LYS A 217 -13.57 17.29 -5.34
C LYS A 217 -14.78 16.59 -5.95
N LEU A 218 -15.94 17.20 -5.81
CA LEU A 218 -17.13 16.81 -6.59
C LEU A 218 -16.79 16.88 -8.08
N ASN A 219 -17.32 15.92 -8.84
CA ASN A 219 -17.05 15.67 -10.26
C ASN A 219 -15.63 15.20 -10.59
N ALA A 220 -14.76 14.92 -9.60
CA ALA A 220 -13.49 14.26 -9.87
C ALA A 220 -13.73 12.93 -10.62
N THR A 221 -12.89 12.66 -11.61
CA THR A 221 -12.95 11.43 -12.40
C THR A 221 -12.47 10.25 -11.56
N VAL A 222 -13.21 9.15 -11.66
CA VAL A 222 -12.85 7.87 -11.04
C VAL A 222 -12.80 6.80 -12.13
N VAL A 223 -11.65 6.18 -12.30
CA VAL A 223 -11.43 5.08 -13.24
C VAL A 223 -11.27 3.81 -12.41
N VAL A 224 -12.14 2.84 -12.61
CA VAL A 224 -12.01 1.51 -12.02
C VAL A 224 -11.61 0.54 -13.13
N LEU A 225 -10.42 -0.03 -13.03
CA LEU A 225 -9.89 -0.92 -14.05
C LEU A 225 -10.69 -2.23 -14.08
N PRO A 226 -11.00 -2.76 -15.28
CA PRO A 226 -11.54 -4.10 -15.40
C PRO A 226 -10.56 -5.15 -14.85
N PRO A 227 -11.06 -6.29 -14.36
CA PRO A 227 -10.22 -7.43 -14.01
C PRO A 227 -9.27 -7.84 -15.16
N GLY A 228 -8.07 -8.26 -14.82
CA GLY A 228 -7.01 -8.59 -15.79
C GLY A 228 -6.32 -7.40 -16.44
N GLN A 229 -6.70 -6.16 -16.06
CA GLN A 229 -6.06 -4.93 -16.52
C GLN A 229 -5.30 -4.21 -15.41
N SER A 230 -4.70 -4.98 -14.51
CA SER A 230 -3.85 -4.41 -13.45
C SER A 230 -2.92 -3.38 -14.06
N ALA A 231 -3.01 -2.18 -13.56
CA ALA A 231 -2.21 -1.11 -14.06
C ALA A 231 -0.76 -1.47 -13.78
N GLN A 232 0.04 -1.46 -14.80
CA GLN A 232 1.49 -1.42 -14.69
C GLN A 232 1.92 -0.09 -14.04
N VAL A 233 1.25 0.26 -12.94
CA VAL A 233 1.56 1.43 -12.13
C VAL A 233 2.80 1.16 -11.30
N GLU A 234 3.09 -0.13 -11.12
CA GLU A 234 4.09 -0.56 -10.16
C GLU A 234 5.41 -0.88 -10.78
N THR A 235 5.99 -0.37 -11.57
CA THR A 235 7.43 -0.55 -11.74
C THR A 235 8.00 0.57 -12.60
N GLY A 236 8.74 1.45 -12.01
CA GLY A 236 9.81 2.16 -12.67
C GLY A 236 10.91 1.21 -13.18
N THR A 237 10.57 -0.05 -13.49
CA THR A 237 11.42 -1.04 -14.10
C THR A 237 10.75 -1.59 -15.37
N GLY A 238 10.94 -0.81 -16.43
CA GLY A 238 11.03 -1.38 -17.77
C GLY A 238 9.75 -1.81 -18.43
N TRP A 239 8.93 -0.86 -18.89
CA TRP A 239 8.16 -1.11 -20.09
C TRP A 239 9.10 -0.88 -21.30
N ARG A 240 9.59 -1.97 -21.91
CA ARG A 240 10.13 -1.94 -23.27
C ARG A 240 9.01 -2.42 -24.18
N GLY A 241 8.48 -1.48 -24.98
CA GLY A 241 7.53 -1.72 -26.04
C GLY A 241 8.02 -2.68 -27.11
#